data_33ac25747fd19362ff658b8789f321ae
#
_entry.id   33ac25747fd19362ff658b8789f321ae
#
_cell.length_a   1.000
_cell.length_b   1.000
_cell.length_c   1.000
_cell.angle_alpha   90.00
_cell.angle_beta   90.00
_cell.angle_gamma   90.00
#
_symmetry.space_group_name_H-M   'P 1'
#
loop_
_entity.id
_entity.type
_entity.pdbx_description
1 polymer ?
#
loop_
_entity_poly.entity_id
_entity_poly.type
_entity_poly.pdbx_seq_one_letter_code
_entity_poly.pdbx_strand_id
1 'polypeptide(L)'
;MDVHVRRAVTNGLRLRGVDVLTAQEDSTARWPDNRLLDRAGELGRILFSQDDDLLTEAELRQRQGCPFAGVIYAHQLAITIGQCVKDLDLIAKAAEPKDLTNRVEFLPL
;
A
#
# COMPACT_ATOMS: atom_id res chain seq x y z
N MET A 1 2.11 -4.67 2.79
CA MET A 1 1.12 -3.83 3.50
C MET A 1 1.75 -3.29 4.77
N ASP A 2 1.59 -2.01 5.02
CA ASP A 2 2.19 -1.29 6.13
C ASP A 2 1.65 -1.79 7.49
N VAL A 3 2.49 -1.69 8.53
CA VAL A 3 2.16 -2.11 9.89
C VAL A 3 0.97 -1.35 10.48
N HIS A 4 0.73 -0.10 10.06
CA HIS A 4 -0.38 0.73 10.53
C HIS A 4 -1.74 0.35 9.93
N VAL A 5 -1.78 -0.58 8.99
CA VAL A 5 -3.04 -1.05 8.40
C VAL A 5 -3.74 -1.98 9.39
N ARG A 6 -5.04 -1.73 9.58
CA ARG A 6 -5.85 -2.54 10.50
C ARG A 6 -5.93 -3.99 10.02
N ARG A 7 -5.84 -4.92 10.97
CA ARG A 7 -5.94 -6.35 10.69
C ARG A 7 -7.23 -6.72 9.95
N ALA A 8 -8.34 -6.03 10.25
CA ALA A 8 -9.61 -6.28 9.59
C ALA A 8 -9.55 -6.04 8.08
N VAL A 9 -8.73 -5.09 7.61
CA VAL A 9 -8.52 -4.86 6.18
C VAL A 9 -7.79 -6.04 5.55
N THR A 10 -6.70 -6.50 6.18
CA THR A 10 -5.94 -7.66 5.71
C THR A 10 -6.82 -8.90 5.63
N ASN A 11 -7.58 -9.17 6.68
CA ASN A 11 -8.46 -10.34 6.73
C ASN A 11 -9.56 -10.26 5.67
N GLY A 12 -10.17 -9.09 5.50
CA GLY A 12 -11.21 -8.87 4.50
C GLY A 12 -10.71 -9.09 3.08
N LEU A 13 -9.50 -8.66 2.77
CA LEU A 13 -8.88 -8.88 1.47
C LEU A 13 -8.56 -10.36 1.24
N ARG A 14 -8.01 -11.04 2.22
CA ARG A 14 -7.70 -12.47 2.11
C ARG A 14 -8.95 -13.32 1.92
N LEU A 15 -10.06 -12.96 2.55
CA LEU A 15 -11.34 -13.64 2.33
C LEU A 15 -11.84 -13.49 0.88
N ARG A 16 -11.43 -12.45 0.19
CA ARG A 16 -11.77 -12.21 -1.22
C ARG A 16 -10.74 -12.78 -2.20
N GLY A 17 -9.76 -13.54 -1.70
CA GLY A 17 -8.74 -14.16 -2.52
C GLY A 17 -7.61 -13.23 -2.96
N VAL A 18 -7.48 -12.06 -2.33
CA VAL A 18 -6.40 -11.13 -2.63
C VAL A 18 -5.13 -11.59 -1.92
N ASP A 19 -4.02 -11.65 -2.66
CA ASP A 19 -2.71 -11.96 -2.10
C ASP A 19 -2.18 -10.76 -1.34
N VAL A 20 -2.03 -10.89 -0.02
CA VAL A 20 -1.56 -9.83 0.87
C VAL A 20 -0.36 -10.32 1.64
N LEU A 21 0.72 -9.53 1.62
CA LEU A 21 1.88 -9.72 2.46
C LEU A 21 1.93 -8.54 3.45
N THR A 22 1.85 -8.83 4.75
CA THR A 22 1.98 -7.78 5.77
C THR A 22 3.44 -7.50 6.08
N ALA A 23 3.73 -6.30 6.60
CA ALA A 23 5.09 -5.96 7.02
C ALA A 23 5.56 -6.88 8.16
N GLN A 24 4.67 -7.29 9.04
CA GLN A 24 4.99 -8.22 10.11
C GLN A 24 5.43 -9.59 9.55
N GLU A 25 4.72 -10.11 8.56
CA GLU A 25 5.06 -11.39 7.92
C GLU A 25 6.38 -11.34 7.16
N ASP A 26 6.69 -10.18 6.55
CA ASP A 26 7.94 -9.95 5.82
C ASP A 26 9.09 -9.53 6.73
N SER A 27 8.85 -9.43 8.05
CA SER A 27 9.85 -9.00 9.04
C SER A 27 10.38 -7.57 8.80
N THR A 28 9.55 -6.70 8.22
CA THR A 28 9.91 -5.32 7.89
C THR A 28 9.12 -4.28 8.71
N ALA A 29 8.38 -4.72 9.73
CA ALA A 29 7.48 -3.85 10.50
C ALA A 29 8.17 -2.64 11.15
N ARG A 30 9.47 -2.72 11.41
CA ARG A 30 10.25 -1.64 12.04
C ARG A 30 11.16 -0.91 11.06
N TRP A 31 11.06 -1.20 9.78
CA TRP A 31 11.90 -0.54 8.79
C TRP A 31 11.43 0.91 8.57
N PRO A 32 12.34 1.84 8.33
CA PRO A 32 11.97 3.20 7.94
C PRO A 32 11.26 3.21 6.58
N ASP A 33 10.45 4.25 6.34
CA ASP A 33 9.56 4.33 5.19
C ASP A 33 10.29 4.24 3.85
N ASN A 34 11.46 4.86 3.72
CA ASN A 34 12.26 4.79 2.50
C ASN A 34 12.70 3.36 2.17
N ARG A 35 13.09 2.60 3.19
CA ARG A 35 13.49 1.20 3.01
C ARG A 35 12.30 0.29 2.75
N LEU A 36 11.16 0.60 3.34
CA LEU A 36 9.92 -0.15 3.10
C LEU A 36 9.46 0.00 1.65
N LEU A 37 9.57 1.21 1.09
CA LEU A 37 9.31 1.44 -0.34
C LEU A 37 10.26 0.65 -1.24
N ASP A 38 11.55 0.63 -0.91
CA ASP A 38 12.54 -0.17 -1.65
C ASP A 38 12.19 -1.66 -1.60
N ARG A 39 11.80 -2.15 -0.43
CA ARG A 39 11.41 -3.55 -0.26
C ARG A 39 10.21 -3.92 -1.11
N ALA A 40 9.20 -3.06 -1.15
CA ALA A 40 8.02 -3.29 -2.01
C ALA A 40 8.43 -3.40 -3.48
N GLY A 41 9.35 -2.54 -3.92
CA GLY A 41 9.91 -2.60 -5.27
C GLY A 41 10.66 -3.89 -5.56
N GLU A 42 11.48 -4.36 -4.61
CA GLU A 42 12.20 -5.64 -4.73
C GLU A 42 11.23 -6.81 -4.88
N LEU A 43 10.12 -6.78 -4.16
CA LEU A 43 9.10 -7.81 -4.19
C LEU A 43 8.15 -7.69 -5.39
N GLY A 44 8.21 -6.59 -6.14
CA GLY A 44 7.26 -6.31 -7.22
C GLY A 44 5.83 -6.13 -6.73
N ARG A 45 5.65 -5.58 -5.53
CA ARG A 45 4.35 -5.41 -4.88
C ARG A 45 3.99 -3.95 -4.72
N ILE A 46 2.69 -3.65 -4.82
CA ILE A 46 2.13 -2.34 -4.46
C ILE A 46 2.08 -2.27 -2.93
N LEU A 47 2.49 -1.12 -2.39
CA LEU A 47 2.46 -0.88 -0.95
C LEU A 47 1.20 -0.10 -0.58
N PHE A 48 0.36 -0.69 0.28
CA PHE A 48 -0.79 0.01 0.86
C PHE A 48 -0.43 0.54 2.23
N SER A 49 -0.73 1.80 2.49
CA SER A 49 -0.48 2.45 3.78
C SER A 49 -1.58 3.42 4.17
N GLN A 50 -1.75 3.60 5.48
CA GLN A 50 -2.57 4.65 6.08
C GLN A 50 -1.72 5.63 6.88
N ASP A 51 -0.39 5.60 6.70
CA ASP A 51 0.57 6.44 7.38
C ASP A 51 0.95 7.64 6.52
N ASP A 52 0.76 8.84 7.06
CA ASP A 52 1.08 10.10 6.37
C ASP A 52 2.58 10.22 6.07
N ASP A 53 3.44 9.69 6.93
CA ASP A 53 4.89 9.75 6.72
C ASP A 53 5.32 8.93 5.50
N LEU A 54 4.70 7.78 5.28
CA LEU A 54 4.95 6.98 4.09
C LEU A 54 4.48 7.70 2.83
N LEU A 55 3.30 8.33 2.88
CA LEU A 55 2.80 9.15 1.79
C LEU A 55 3.77 10.26 1.44
N THR A 56 4.29 10.97 2.45
CA THR A 56 5.27 12.04 2.25
C THR A 56 6.52 11.53 1.56
N GLU A 57 7.03 10.37 1.97
CA GLU A 57 8.21 9.76 1.34
C GLU A 57 7.95 9.41 -0.13
N ALA A 58 6.79 8.84 -0.43
CA ALA A 58 6.42 8.50 -1.80
C ALA A 58 6.31 9.75 -2.68
N GLU A 59 5.68 10.81 -2.18
CA GLU A 59 5.55 12.07 -2.90
C GLU A 59 6.92 12.74 -3.12
N LEU A 60 7.82 12.64 -2.15
CA LEU A 60 9.18 13.14 -2.28
C LEU A 60 9.91 12.43 -3.43
N ARG A 61 9.80 11.12 -3.52
CA ARG A 61 10.39 10.35 -4.60
C ARG A 61 9.83 10.74 -5.97
N GLN A 62 8.53 10.99 -6.06
CA GLN A 62 7.92 11.48 -7.31
C GLN A 62 8.58 12.80 -7.76
N ARG A 63 8.76 13.73 -6.83
CA ARG A 63 9.36 15.03 -7.14
C ARG A 63 10.83 14.93 -7.53
N GLN A 64 11.55 13.97 -6.94
CA GLN A 64 12.98 13.75 -7.21
C GLN A 64 13.23 12.86 -8.43
N GLY A 65 12.18 12.27 -8.99
CA GLY A 65 12.32 11.29 -10.07
C GLY A 65 12.92 9.96 -9.63
N CYS A 66 12.88 9.63 -8.33
CA CYS A 66 13.38 8.36 -7.80
C CYS A 66 12.34 7.27 -7.99
N PRO A 67 12.67 6.15 -8.64
CA PRO A 67 11.70 5.08 -8.86
C PRO A 67 11.23 4.45 -7.55
N PHE A 68 9.96 4.03 -7.51
CA PHE A 68 9.42 3.25 -6.41
C PHE A 68 8.25 2.38 -6.90
N ALA A 69 7.92 1.34 -6.14
CA ALA A 69 6.70 0.58 -6.38
C ALA A 69 5.49 1.47 -6.13
N GLY A 70 4.35 1.15 -6.75
CA GLY A 70 3.12 1.91 -6.54
C GLY A 70 2.70 1.93 -5.08
N VAL A 71 2.17 3.05 -4.65
CA VAL A 71 1.63 3.24 -3.30
C VAL A 71 0.14 3.54 -3.40
N ILE A 72 -0.65 2.86 -2.58
CA ILE A 72 -2.05 3.19 -2.36
C ILE A 72 -2.15 3.74 -0.94
N TYR A 73 -2.73 4.91 -0.79
CA TYR A 73 -2.87 5.59 0.48
C TYR A 73 -4.34 5.86 0.82
N ALA A 74 -4.72 5.61 2.08
CA ALA A 74 -6.03 5.97 2.60
C ALA A 74 -5.89 6.54 4.01
N HIS A 75 -6.36 7.78 4.23
CA HIS A 75 -6.40 8.35 5.56
C HIS A 75 -7.43 7.59 6.40
N GLN A 76 -7.08 7.23 7.63
CA GLN A 76 -7.95 6.41 8.51
C GLN A 76 -9.33 7.04 8.73
N LEU A 77 -9.41 8.37 8.83
CA LEU A 77 -10.66 9.08 9.06
C LEU A 77 -11.48 9.32 7.80
N ALA A 78 -10.91 9.07 6.63
CA ALA A 78 -11.56 9.33 5.34
C ALA A 78 -12.20 8.08 4.73
N ILE A 79 -12.02 6.91 5.34
CA ILE A 79 -12.49 5.66 4.76
C ILE A 79 -12.89 4.66 5.86
N THR A 80 -13.97 3.92 5.61
CA THR A 80 -14.35 2.80 6.47
C THR A 80 -13.53 1.56 6.11
N ILE A 81 -13.47 0.58 7.03
CA ILE A 81 -12.82 -0.70 6.77
C ILE A 81 -13.45 -1.38 5.55
N GLY A 82 -14.79 -1.40 5.48
CA GLY A 82 -15.51 -2.04 4.37
C GLY A 82 -15.21 -1.39 3.03
N GLN A 83 -15.19 -0.06 2.97
CA GLN A 83 -14.87 0.66 1.74
C GLN A 83 -13.42 0.44 1.33
N CYS A 84 -12.50 0.41 2.30
CA CYS A 84 -11.09 0.15 2.06
C CYS A 84 -10.88 -1.23 1.44
N VAL A 85 -11.50 -2.26 2.00
CA VAL A 85 -11.44 -3.62 1.46
C VAL A 85 -12.01 -3.69 0.05
N LYS A 86 -13.16 -3.06 -0.18
CA LYS A 86 -13.81 -3.03 -1.49
C LYS A 86 -12.92 -2.38 -2.54
N ASP A 87 -12.34 -1.23 -2.24
CA ASP A 87 -11.51 -0.49 -3.19
C ASP A 87 -10.21 -1.22 -3.49
N LEU A 88 -9.55 -1.77 -2.47
CA LEU A 88 -8.32 -2.54 -2.65
C LEU A 88 -8.58 -3.84 -3.42
N ASP A 89 -9.68 -4.51 -3.18
CA ASP A 89 -10.09 -5.69 -3.93
C ASP A 89 -10.28 -5.35 -5.42
N LEU A 90 -10.96 -4.25 -5.71
CA LEU A 90 -11.16 -3.78 -7.07
C LEU A 90 -9.83 -3.51 -7.78
N ILE A 91 -8.92 -2.80 -7.13
CA ILE A 91 -7.60 -2.49 -7.69
C ILE A 91 -6.80 -3.78 -7.92
N ALA A 92 -6.80 -4.70 -6.96
CA ALA A 92 -6.06 -5.96 -7.07
C ALA A 92 -6.52 -6.80 -8.25
N LYS A 93 -7.80 -6.74 -8.60
CA LYS A 93 -8.37 -7.51 -9.71
C LYS A 93 -8.33 -6.80 -11.06
N ALA A 94 -8.31 -5.46 -11.05
CA ALA A 94 -8.41 -4.66 -12.28
C ALA A 94 -7.07 -4.11 -12.75
N ALA A 95 -6.08 -3.99 -11.88
CA ALA A 95 -4.78 -3.40 -12.19
C ALA A 95 -3.63 -4.38 -11.91
N GLU A 96 -2.55 -4.23 -12.66
CA GLU A 96 -1.30 -4.93 -12.39
C GLU A 96 -0.33 -3.98 -11.65
N PRO A 97 0.66 -4.51 -10.88
CA PRO A 97 1.63 -3.66 -10.18
C PRO A 97 2.33 -2.64 -11.08
N LYS A 98 2.64 -3.02 -12.32
CA LYS A 98 3.28 -2.11 -13.28
C LYS A 98 2.44 -0.87 -13.61
N ASP A 99 1.11 -0.97 -13.51
CA ASP A 99 0.19 0.14 -13.81
C ASP A 99 0.29 1.26 -12.79
N LEU A 100 0.78 0.94 -11.58
CA LEU A 100 0.90 1.88 -10.48
C LEU A 100 2.34 2.27 -10.17
N THR A 101 3.31 1.77 -10.92
CA THR A 101 4.73 2.11 -10.71
C THR A 101 4.93 3.62 -10.72
N ASN A 102 5.63 4.13 -9.72
CA ASN A 102 5.90 5.57 -9.51
C ASN A 102 4.64 6.41 -9.30
N ARG A 103 3.53 5.79 -8.94
CA ARG A 103 2.26 6.48 -8.69
C ARG A 103 1.81 6.34 -7.26
N VAL A 104 1.08 7.35 -6.80
CA VAL A 104 0.33 7.31 -5.55
C VAL A 104 -1.15 7.37 -5.88
N GLU A 105 -1.89 6.36 -5.44
CA GLU A 105 -3.34 6.28 -5.61
C GLU A 105 -4.01 6.55 -4.26
N PHE A 106 -5.00 7.41 -4.24
CA PHE A 106 -5.71 7.77 -3.02
C PHE A 106 -7.05 7.06 -2.93
N LEU A 107 -7.39 6.55 -1.74
CA LEU A 107 -8.69 6.00 -1.45
C LEU A 107 -9.50 6.97 -0.57
N PRO A 108 -10.84 6.99 -0.62
CA PRO A 108 -11.69 6.14 -1.48
C PRO A 108 -11.60 6.49 -2.95
N LEU A 109 -11.89 5.51 -3.76
CA LEU A 109 -11.93 5.68 -5.22
C LEU A 109 -13.08 6.59 -5.67
#